data_66196862eaa42e63bd465539793d985d
#
_entry.id   66196862eaa42e63bd465539793d985d
#
_cell.length_a   1.000
_cell.length_b   1.000
_cell.length_c   1.000
_cell.angle_alpha   90.00
_cell.angle_beta   90.00
_cell.angle_gamma   90.00
#
_symmetry.space_group_name_H-M   'P 1'
#
loop_
_entity.id
_entity.type
_entity.pdbx_description
1 polymer ?
#
loop_
_entity_poly.entity_id
_entity_poly.type
_entity_poly.pdbx_seq_one_letter_code
_entity_poly.pdbx_strand_id
1 'polypeptide(L)'
;YLGADVSGAVDVARRRFATHGHAGAFIQCDLNALPLPPASVDMIFSEGVLHHTDRPHDTFDTLARRLKPGGRFLFYIYRKKGPIREFTDDHVRARLQSLSPQEAWDALEPLTQLGKVLGDLDIEIDVPEDIALLEIPKGKIDLQRLFYWHVAKAFYRPDWSLEQMNKINYDWYAPANASRHTLEELRGWCADADLAIEREVAEDAGITIIA
;
A
#
# COMPACT_ATOMS: atom_id res chain seq x y z
N TYR A 1 2.67 -14.97 -19.10
CA TYR A 1 2.46 -13.81 -18.24
C TYR A 1 1.50 -12.81 -18.89
N LEU A 2 0.54 -12.30 -18.12
CA LEU A 2 -0.32 -11.19 -18.51
C LEU A 2 -0.20 -10.08 -17.45
N GLY A 3 0.23 -8.88 -17.87
CA GLY A 3 0.23 -7.68 -17.03
C GLY A 3 -0.99 -6.82 -17.34
N ALA A 4 -1.69 -6.38 -16.31
CA ALA A 4 -2.84 -5.47 -16.41
C ALA A 4 -2.63 -4.25 -15.51
N ASP A 5 -2.93 -3.06 -16.00
CA ASP A 5 -2.88 -1.80 -15.27
C ASP A 5 -3.87 -0.81 -15.90
N VAL A 6 -4.44 0.08 -15.11
CA VAL A 6 -5.34 1.12 -15.61
C VAL A 6 -4.61 2.23 -16.37
N SER A 7 -3.32 2.38 -16.11
CA SER A 7 -2.48 3.45 -16.64
C SER A 7 -1.60 2.99 -17.82
N GLY A 8 -0.89 3.95 -18.44
CA GLY A 8 0.15 3.68 -19.43
C GLY A 8 1.40 2.94 -18.89
N ALA A 9 1.44 2.59 -17.60
CA ALA A 9 2.53 1.80 -17.03
C ALA A 9 2.67 0.43 -17.68
N VAL A 10 1.62 -0.10 -18.29
CA VAL A 10 1.65 -1.33 -19.12
C VAL A 10 2.67 -1.25 -20.26
N ASP A 11 2.86 -0.07 -20.87
CA ASP A 11 3.82 0.10 -21.95
C ASP A 11 5.26 0.12 -21.44
N VAL A 12 5.47 0.64 -20.23
CA VAL A 12 6.78 0.57 -19.56
C VAL A 12 7.10 -0.88 -19.20
N ALA A 13 6.14 -1.60 -18.62
CA ALA A 13 6.30 -3.01 -18.28
C ALA A 13 6.59 -3.86 -19.52
N ARG A 14 5.85 -3.66 -20.62
CA ARG A 14 6.08 -4.36 -21.90
C ARG A 14 7.50 -4.14 -22.41
N ARG A 15 7.99 -2.89 -22.41
CA ARG A 15 9.36 -2.58 -22.86
C ARG A 15 10.40 -3.23 -21.96
N ARG A 16 10.23 -3.21 -20.64
CA ARG A 16 11.15 -3.86 -19.69
C ARG A 16 11.21 -5.37 -19.90
N PHE A 17 10.05 -6.02 -20.07
CA PHE A 17 10.01 -7.45 -20.36
C PHE A 17 10.77 -7.78 -21.63
N ALA A 18 10.53 -7.04 -22.72
CA ALA A 18 11.24 -7.24 -23.98
C ALA A 18 12.76 -7.03 -23.83
N THR A 19 13.19 -5.99 -23.11
CA THR A 19 14.61 -5.72 -22.87
C THR A 19 15.31 -6.86 -22.11
N HIS A 20 14.58 -7.53 -21.21
CA HIS A 20 15.11 -8.67 -20.45
C HIS A 20 14.84 -10.04 -21.11
N GLY A 21 14.36 -10.04 -22.35
CA GLY A 21 14.10 -11.29 -23.11
C GLY A 21 12.92 -12.10 -22.58
N HIS A 22 11.99 -11.49 -21.83
CA HIS A 22 10.80 -12.16 -21.32
C HIS A 22 9.61 -11.98 -22.26
N ALA A 23 8.80 -13.05 -22.41
CA ALA A 23 7.54 -13.00 -23.13
C ALA A 23 6.38 -12.65 -22.17
N GLY A 24 5.45 -11.78 -22.63
CA GLY A 24 4.26 -11.42 -21.87
C GLY A 24 3.26 -10.64 -22.73
N ALA A 25 1.98 -10.78 -22.41
CA ALA A 25 0.93 -9.91 -22.90
C ALA A 25 0.68 -8.79 -21.88
N PHE A 26 0.27 -7.61 -22.35
CA PHE A 26 0.03 -6.46 -21.50
C PHE A 26 -1.23 -5.75 -21.97
N ILE A 27 -2.13 -5.46 -21.04
CA ILE A 27 -3.41 -4.82 -21.33
C ILE A 27 -3.63 -3.62 -20.42
N GLN A 28 -3.99 -2.48 -20.99
CA GLN A 28 -4.45 -1.33 -20.25
C GLN A 28 -5.95 -1.46 -20.02
N CYS A 29 -6.37 -1.69 -18.78
CA CYS A 29 -7.78 -1.82 -18.41
C CYS A 29 -8.00 -1.58 -16.92
N ASP A 30 -9.23 -1.25 -16.56
CA ASP A 30 -9.71 -1.37 -15.19
C ASP A 30 -9.78 -2.86 -14.81
N LEU A 31 -9.25 -3.21 -13.63
CA LEU A 31 -9.27 -4.59 -13.12
C LEU A 31 -10.69 -5.12 -12.89
N ASN A 32 -11.65 -4.24 -12.60
CA ASN A 32 -13.07 -4.61 -12.51
C ASN A 32 -13.68 -4.97 -13.86
N ALA A 33 -13.07 -4.51 -14.97
CA ALA A 33 -13.46 -4.80 -16.35
C ALA A 33 -12.43 -5.67 -17.08
N LEU A 34 -11.63 -6.44 -16.35
CA LEU A 34 -10.59 -7.31 -16.93
C LEU A 34 -11.20 -8.31 -17.92
N PRO A 35 -10.82 -8.28 -19.21
CA PRO A 35 -11.43 -9.07 -20.27
C PRO A 35 -10.88 -10.51 -20.31
N LEU A 36 -10.92 -11.17 -19.18
CA LEU A 36 -10.56 -12.58 -19.03
C LEU A 36 -11.81 -13.40 -18.66
N PRO A 37 -11.97 -14.61 -19.20
CA PRO A 37 -13.03 -15.51 -18.74
C PRO A 37 -12.84 -15.90 -17.26
N PRO A 38 -13.90 -16.29 -16.56
CA PRO A 38 -13.76 -16.96 -15.27
C PRO A 38 -12.91 -18.23 -15.39
N ALA A 39 -12.23 -18.61 -14.32
CA ALA A 39 -11.40 -19.82 -14.22
C ALA A 39 -10.37 -19.96 -15.37
N SER A 40 -9.68 -18.85 -15.70
CA SER A 40 -8.76 -18.81 -16.86
C SER A 40 -7.29 -18.71 -16.50
N VAL A 41 -6.95 -18.30 -15.25
CA VAL A 41 -5.56 -18.10 -14.83
C VAL A 41 -5.18 -19.02 -13.68
N ASP A 42 -3.92 -19.42 -13.63
CA ASP A 42 -3.40 -20.34 -12.60
C ASP A 42 -2.92 -19.57 -11.36
N MET A 43 -2.48 -18.32 -11.54
CA MET A 43 -1.97 -17.48 -10.47
C MET A 43 -2.26 -16.01 -10.73
N ILE A 44 -2.62 -15.30 -9.67
CA ILE A 44 -2.72 -13.83 -9.66
C ILE A 44 -1.69 -13.30 -8.68
N PHE A 45 -0.96 -12.26 -9.10
CA PHE A 45 -0.04 -11.50 -8.26
C PHE A 45 -0.46 -10.02 -8.28
N SER A 46 -0.78 -9.47 -7.11
CA SER A 46 -1.23 -8.08 -6.96
C SER A 46 -0.52 -7.43 -5.78
N GLU A 47 0.57 -6.74 -6.04
CA GLU A 47 1.35 -6.03 -5.03
C GLU A 47 1.15 -4.53 -5.17
N GLY A 48 0.63 -3.89 -4.11
CA GLY A 48 0.48 -2.44 -4.09
C GLY A 48 -0.62 -1.89 -5.02
N VAL A 49 -1.65 -2.67 -5.35
CA VAL A 49 -2.67 -2.29 -6.34
C VAL A 49 -4.06 -2.19 -5.73
N LEU A 50 -4.53 -3.24 -5.06
CA LEU A 50 -5.93 -3.35 -4.60
C LEU A 50 -6.39 -2.14 -3.78
N HIS A 51 -5.56 -1.68 -2.86
CA HIS A 51 -5.88 -0.56 -1.98
C HIS A 51 -5.95 0.80 -2.71
N HIS A 52 -5.57 0.86 -3.97
CA HIS A 52 -5.71 2.04 -4.82
C HIS A 52 -6.94 1.99 -5.75
N THR A 53 -7.71 0.92 -5.71
CA THR A 53 -8.97 0.83 -6.46
C THR A 53 -10.11 1.50 -5.69
N ASP A 54 -11.18 1.91 -6.41
CA ASP A 54 -12.32 2.56 -5.77
C ASP A 54 -13.06 1.64 -4.80
N ARG A 55 -13.09 0.34 -5.10
CA ARG A 55 -13.75 -0.69 -4.31
C ARG A 55 -12.86 -1.93 -4.21
N PRO A 56 -11.91 -1.95 -3.26
CA PRO A 56 -10.90 -2.99 -3.17
C PRO A 56 -11.45 -4.42 -3.05
N HIS A 57 -12.50 -4.61 -2.26
CA HIS A 57 -13.15 -5.92 -2.09
C HIS A 57 -13.78 -6.40 -3.41
N ASP A 58 -14.53 -5.54 -4.11
CA ASP A 58 -15.15 -5.90 -5.39
C ASP A 58 -14.09 -6.23 -6.46
N THR A 59 -12.97 -5.49 -6.44
CA THR A 59 -11.83 -5.76 -7.33
C THR A 59 -11.17 -7.10 -6.98
N PHE A 60 -10.98 -7.38 -5.69
CA PHE A 60 -10.48 -8.66 -5.21
C PHE A 60 -11.38 -9.82 -5.70
N ASP A 61 -12.69 -9.73 -5.51
CA ASP A 61 -13.67 -10.72 -5.95
C ASP A 61 -13.65 -10.94 -7.47
N THR A 62 -13.55 -9.83 -8.21
CA THR A 62 -13.47 -9.88 -9.66
C THR A 62 -12.24 -10.65 -10.11
N LEU A 63 -11.09 -10.43 -9.47
CA LEU A 63 -9.86 -11.14 -9.76
C LEU A 63 -9.93 -12.60 -9.31
N ALA A 64 -10.42 -12.88 -8.10
CA ALA A 64 -10.54 -14.23 -7.56
C ALA A 64 -11.34 -15.15 -8.50
N ARG A 65 -12.43 -14.64 -9.09
CA ARG A 65 -13.24 -15.42 -10.09
C ARG A 65 -12.48 -15.76 -11.36
N ARG A 66 -11.33 -15.16 -11.65
CA ARG A 66 -10.47 -15.52 -12.80
C ARG A 66 -9.57 -16.69 -12.51
N LEU A 67 -9.35 -17.04 -11.24
CA LEU A 67 -8.56 -18.20 -10.87
C LEU A 67 -9.23 -19.49 -11.29
N LYS A 68 -8.45 -20.40 -11.82
CA LYS A 68 -8.86 -21.81 -12.00
C LYS A 68 -9.03 -22.49 -10.64
N PRO A 69 -9.80 -23.56 -10.54
CA PRO A 69 -9.79 -24.41 -9.35
C PRO A 69 -8.35 -24.82 -8.99
N GLY A 70 -7.95 -24.59 -7.74
CA GLY A 70 -6.58 -24.81 -7.27
C GLY A 70 -5.55 -23.74 -7.71
N GLY A 71 -6.00 -22.65 -8.32
CA GLY A 71 -5.16 -21.49 -8.60
C GLY A 71 -4.84 -20.70 -7.33
N ARG A 72 -3.85 -19.83 -7.37
CA ARG A 72 -3.35 -19.07 -6.20
C ARG A 72 -3.49 -17.57 -6.41
N PHE A 73 -3.89 -16.87 -5.36
CA PHE A 73 -3.88 -15.40 -5.31
C PHE A 73 -2.86 -14.92 -4.27
N LEU A 74 -1.77 -14.33 -4.74
CA LEU A 74 -0.83 -13.61 -3.90
C LEU A 74 -1.14 -12.12 -3.99
N PHE A 75 -1.44 -11.48 -2.85
CA PHE A 75 -1.69 -10.05 -2.82
C PHE A 75 -1.09 -9.38 -1.58
N TYR A 76 -0.69 -8.11 -1.76
CA TYR A 76 -0.28 -7.20 -0.71
C TYR A 76 -1.23 -6.02 -0.68
N ILE A 77 -1.70 -5.67 0.53
CA ILE A 77 -2.59 -4.52 0.76
C ILE A 77 -2.16 -3.75 2.00
N TYR A 78 -2.46 -2.44 2.06
CA TYR A 78 -2.07 -1.63 3.20
C TYR A 78 -2.81 -2.04 4.47
N ARG A 79 -2.05 -2.15 5.57
CA ARG A 79 -2.59 -2.43 6.90
C ARG A 79 -3.13 -1.16 7.54
N LYS A 80 -4.27 -1.27 8.21
CA LYS A 80 -4.84 -0.24 9.06
C LYS A 80 -3.90 0.08 10.23
N LYS A 81 -3.76 1.36 10.53
CA LYS A 81 -2.90 1.90 11.59
C LYS A 81 -3.73 2.29 12.81
N GLY A 82 -3.06 2.75 13.86
CA GLY A 82 -3.72 3.34 15.02
C GLY A 82 -4.52 4.61 14.68
N PRO A 83 -5.45 5.01 15.57
CA PRO A 83 -6.50 6.00 15.27
C PRO A 83 -5.97 7.38 14.86
N ILE A 84 -4.89 7.85 15.48
CA ILE A 84 -4.30 9.16 15.12
C ILE A 84 -3.73 9.11 13.70
N ARG A 85 -3.01 8.04 13.38
CA ARG A 85 -2.40 7.88 12.07
C ARG A 85 -3.43 7.75 10.97
N GLU A 86 -4.50 7.00 11.18
CA GLU A 86 -5.61 6.88 10.24
C GLU A 86 -6.25 8.23 9.97
N PHE A 87 -6.57 8.98 11.04
CA PHE A 87 -7.13 10.33 10.91
C PHE A 87 -6.20 11.28 10.17
N THR A 88 -4.90 11.29 10.53
CA THR A 88 -3.91 12.20 9.92
C THR A 88 -3.70 11.87 8.44
N ASP A 89 -3.59 10.59 8.10
CA ASP A 89 -3.40 10.17 6.71
C ASP A 89 -4.60 10.59 5.84
N ASP A 90 -5.84 10.41 6.32
CA ASP A 90 -7.04 10.82 5.60
C ASP A 90 -7.17 12.33 5.49
N HIS A 91 -6.85 13.06 6.57
CA HIS A 91 -6.87 14.52 6.57
C HIS A 91 -5.87 15.11 5.57
N VAL A 92 -4.62 14.63 5.58
CA VAL A 92 -3.58 15.09 4.65
C VAL A 92 -3.99 14.77 3.21
N ARG A 93 -4.43 13.53 2.95
CA ARG A 93 -4.87 13.11 1.61
C ARG A 93 -6.00 13.98 1.09
N ALA A 94 -7.03 14.23 1.89
CA ALA A 94 -8.15 15.09 1.51
C ALA A 94 -7.71 16.51 1.14
N ARG A 95 -6.72 17.07 1.85
CA ARG A 95 -6.16 18.40 1.55
C ARG A 95 -5.41 18.41 0.23
N LEU A 96 -4.68 17.35 -0.10
CA LEU A 96 -3.90 17.29 -1.33
C LEU A 96 -4.74 17.09 -2.59
N GLN A 97 -5.95 16.51 -2.48
CA GLN A 97 -6.81 16.24 -3.65
C GLN A 97 -7.24 17.48 -4.42
N SER A 98 -7.23 18.65 -3.81
CA SER A 98 -7.58 19.93 -4.47
C SER A 98 -6.37 20.64 -5.10
N LEU A 99 -5.17 20.11 -4.95
CA LEU A 99 -3.91 20.71 -5.38
C LEU A 99 -3.43 20.08 -6.70
N SER A 100 -2.71 20.86 -7.49
CA SER A 100 -1.94 20.29 -8.60
C SER A 100 -0.82 19.39 -8.09
N PRO A 101 -0.27 18.47 -8.92
CA PRO A 101 0.82 17.60 -8.49
C PRO A 101 2.02 18.33 -7.90
N GLN A 102 2.39 19.50 -8.45
CA GLN A 102 3.50 20.31 -7.94
C GLN A 102 3.15 20.95 -6.59
N GLU A 103 1.96 21.54 -6.46
CA GLU A 103 1.51 22.11 -5.19
C GLU A 103 1.41 21.05 -4.08
N ALA A 104 0.94 19.85 -4.41
CA ALA A 104 0.89 18.72 -3.45
C ALA A 104 2.29 18.26 -3.04
N TRP A 105 3.24 18.24 -3.97
CA TRP A 105 4.64 17.95 -3.70
C TRP A 105 5.26 18.98 -2.74
N ASP A 106 5.06 20.27 -3.02
CA ASP A 106 5.59 21.37 -2.23
C ASP A 106 4.96 21.43 -0.85
N ALA A 107 3.65 21.11 -0.74
CA ALA A 107 2.93 21.08 0.53
C ALA A 107 3.39 19.94 1.47
N LEU A 108 3.97 18.87 0.93
CA LEU A 108 4.50 17.75 1.71
C LEU A 108 5.94 17.97 2.19
N GLU A 109 6.69 18.87 1.55
CA GLU A 109 8.10 19.09 1.87
C GLU A 109 8.32 19.48 3.35
N PRO A 110 7.54 20.38 3.98
CA PRO A 110 7.68 20.69 5.40
C PRO A 110 7.47 19.47 6.33
N LEU A 111 6.54 18.55 5.97
CA LEU A 111 6.35 17.31 6.72
C LEU A 111 7.56 16.39 6.58
N THR A 112 8.16 16.33 5.38
CA THR A 112 9.39 15.59 5.14
C THR A 112 10.56 16.17 5.92
N GLN A 113 10.69 17.51 5.96
CA GLN A 113 11.71 18.19 6.75
C GLN A 113 11.54 17.89 8.25
N LEU A 114 10.30 17.89 8.76
CA LEU A 114 10.03 17.48 10.14
C LEU A 114 10.47 16.03 10.40
N GLY A 115 10.16 15.12 9.50
CA GLY A 115 10.61 13.72 9.58
C GLY A 115 12.13 13.61 9.66
N LYS A 116 12.85 14.43 8.86
CA LYS A 116 14.31 14.50 8.90
C LYS A 116 14.81 15.05 10.22
N VAL A 117 14.25 16.15 10.70
CA VAL A 117 14.66 16.75 12.00
C VAL A 117 14.47 15.74 13.14
N LEU A 118 13.33 15.05 13.19
CA LEU A 118 13.06 14.04 14.21
C LEU A 118 14.05 12.86 14.12
N GLY A 119 14.38 12.40 12.90
CA GLY A 119 15.32 11.31 12.71
C GLY A 119 16.78 11.69 13.02
N ASP A 120 17.17 12.93 12.67
CA ASP A 120 18.52 13.42 12.96
C ASP A 120 18.78 13.62 14.49
N LEU A 121 17.71 13.68 15.31
CA LEU A 121 17.86 13.72 16.77
C LEU A 121 18.39 12.40 17.34
N ASP A 122 18.14 11.28 16.69
CA ASP A 122 18.56 9.93 17.09
C ASP A 122 18.21 9.65 18.57
N ILE A 123 16.95 9.94 18.95
CA ILE A 123 16.45 9.80 20.32
C ILE A 123 15.56 8.57 20.42
N GLU A 124 15.93 7.64 21.31
CA GLU A 124 15.07 6.56 21.75
C GLU A 124 14.27 7.00 22.98
N ILE A 125 12.99 6.73 23.00
CA ILE A 125 12.10 6.93 24.15
C ILE A 125 11.61 5.57 24.66
N ASP A 126 11.30 5.52 25.96
CA ASP A 126 10.70 4.33 26.57
C ASP A 126 9.23 4.62 26.89
N VAL A 127 8.33 3.91 26.20
CA VAL A 127 6.88 3.94 26.46
C VAL A 127 6.62 2.97 27.63
N PRO A 128 6.24 3.47 28.81
CA PRO A 128 6.26 2.64 30.03
C PRO A 128 5.17 1.54 30.03
N GLU A 129 4.03 1.82 29.39
CA GLU A 129 2.88 0.90 29.31
C GLU A 129 2.21 0.99 27.95
N ASP A 130 1.43 -0.04 27.55
CA ASP A 130 0.64 0.00 26.32
C ASP A 130 -0.41 1.11 26.40
N ILE A 131 -0.41 2.01 25.41
CA ILE A 131 -1.43 3.04 25.28
C ILE A 131 -2.52 2.49 24.34
N ALA A 132 -3.37 1.62 24.90
CA ALA A 132 -4.39 0.90 24.13
C ALA A 132 -5.34 1.84 23.36
N LEU A 133 -5.67 3.02 23.90
CA LEU A 133 -6.52 4.02 23.23
C LEU A 133 -5.90 4.56 21.92
N LEU A 134 -4.59 4.50 21.77
CA LEU A 134 -3.86 5.02 20.62
C LEU A 134 -3.16 3.91 19.83
N GLU A 135 -3.27 2.67 20.29
CA GLU A 135 -2.57 1.50 19.73
C GLU A 135 -1.05 1.71 19.68
N ILE A 136 -0.50 2.34 20.71
CA ILE A 136 0.96 2.53 20.88
C ILE A 136 1.45 1.47 21.87
N PRO A 137 2.31 0.53 21.44
CA PRO A 137 2.83 -0.51 22.32
C PRO A 137 3.86 0.05 23.30
N LYS A 138 3.97 -0.57 24.49
CA LYS A 138 5.06 -0.32 25.42
C LYS A 138 6.41 -0.73 24.83
N GLY A 139 7.46 -0.10 25.34
CA GLY A 139 8.85 -0.46 25.02
C GLY A 139 9.61 0.68 24.39
N LYS A 140 10.85 0.38 24.04
CA LYS A 140 11.74 1.35 23.43
C LYS A 140 11.42 1.56 21.97
N ILE A 141 11.30 2.80 21.57
CA ILE A 141 11.02 3.20 20.20
C ILE A 141 11.78 4.48 19.87
N ASP A 142 12.38 4.53 18.70
CA ASP A 142 12.94 5.75 18.14
C ASP A 142 11.84 6.82 17.96
N LEU A 143 12.12 8.06 18.34
CA LEU A 143 11.14 9.16 18.33
C LEU A 143 10.57 9.41 16.93
N GLN A 144 11.40 9.36 15.90
CA GLN A 144 10.95 9.50 14.51
C GLN A 144 10.04 8.32 14.11
N ARG A 145 10.35 7.10 14.53
CA ARG A 145 9.54 5.91 14.26
C ARG A 145 8.21 5.95 15.01
N LEU A 146 8.18 6.44 16.25
CA LEU A 146 6.93 6.67 16.97
C LEU A 146 6.06 7.68 16.21
N PHE A 147 6.62 8.81 15.78
CA PHE A 147 5.90 9.79 14.99
C PHE A 147 5.41 9.17 13.66
N TYR A 148 6.29 8.47 12.95
CA TYR A 148 6.01 7.84 11.66
C TYR A 148 4.88 6.81 11.73
N TRP A 149 4.88 5.93 12.72
CA TRP A 149 3.89 4.86 12.80
C TRP A 149 2.57 5.28 13.44
N HIS A 150 2.59 6.23 14.38
CA HIS A 150 1.42 6.55 15.19
C HIS A 150 0.85 7.95 14.97
N VAL A 151 1.55 8.87 14.29
CA VAL A 151 1.06 10.24 14.07
C VAL A 151 0.90 10.56 12.60
N ALA A 152 1.98 10.60 11.82
CA ALA A 152 1.94 10.94 10.41
C ALA A 152 3.12 10.30 9.67
N LYS A 153 2.92 9.90 8.40
CA LYS A 153 4.00 9.39 7.56
C LYS A 153 4.95 10.54 7.17
N ALA A 154 5.92 10.78 8.01
CA ALA A 154 7.05 11.64 7.74
C ALA A 154 8.28 10.75 7.54
N PHE A 155 8.47 10.24 6.30
CA PHE A 155 9.50 9.25 6.02
C PHE A 155 10.90 9.82 6.28
N TYR A 156 11.76 9.03 6.91
CA TYR A 156 13.15 9.35 7.18
C TYR A 156 14.06 8.18 6.85
N ARG A 157 15.17 8.54 6.22
CA ARG A 157 16.31 7.65 5.99
C ARG A 157 17.59 8.49 5.93
N PRO A 158 18.60 8.21 6.78
CA PRO A 158 19.74 9.11 6.98
C PRO A 158 20.61 9.30 5.72
N ASP A 159 20.67 8.32 4.84
CA ASP A 159 21.46 8.30 3.61
C ASP A 159 20.70 8.84 2.38
N TRP A 160 19.44 9.32 2.56
CA TRP A 160 18.62 9.82 1.46
C TRP A 160 18.51 11.35 1.46
N SER A 161 18.39 11.92 0.26
CA SER A 161 18.09 13.35 0.10
C SER A 161 16.64 13.65 0.54
N LEU A 162 16.36 14.93 0.83
CA LEU A 162 14.98 15.38 1.10
C LEU A 162 14.04 15.07 -0.06
N GLU A 163 14.49 15.24 -1.29
CA GLU A 163 13.72 14.93 -2.48
C GLU A 163 13.33 13.44 -2.54
N GLN A 164 14.27 12.54 -2.27
CA GLN A 164 14.01 11.10 -2.23
C GLN A 164 13.00 10.75 -1.12
N MET A 165 13.15 11.35 0.06
CA MET A 165 12.22 11.15 1.18
C MET A 165 10.85 11.74 0.89
N ASN A 166 10.79 12.95 0.27
CA ASN A 166 9.54 13.58 -0.11
C ASN A 166 8.77 12.76 -1.14
N LYS A 167 9.48 12.10 -2.05
CA LYS A 167 8.86 11.17 -2.99
C LYS A 167 8.11 10.05 -2.28
N ILE A 168 8.67 9.46 -1.23
CA ILE A 168 8.01 8.39 -0.47
C ILE A 168 6.76 8.90 0.25
N ASN A 169 6.80 10.13 0.78
CA ASN A 169 5.64 10.77 1.38
C ASN A 169 4.58 11.10 0.33
N TYR A 170 5.01 11.62 -0.83
CA TYR A 170 4.12 11.92 -1.95
C TYR A 170 3.42 10.66 -2.47
N ASP A 171 4.15 9.56 -2.70
CA ASP A 171 3.59 8.29 -3.17
C ASP A 171 2.57 7.69 -2.19
N TRP A 172 2.64 8.07 -0.91
CA TRP A 172 1.65 7.68 0.11
C TRP A 172 0.43 8.58 0.14
N TYR A 173 0.60 9.90 0.07
CA TYR A 173 -0.45 10.87 0.32
C TYR A 173 -1.17 11.35 -0.95
N ALA A 174 -0.49 11.37 -2.10
CA ALA A 174 -1.05 11.90 -3.34
C ALA A 174 -2.13 11.02 -3.99
N PRO A 175 -2.10 9.66 -3.92
CA PRO A 175 -3.17 8.86 -4.49
C PRO A 175 -4.53 9.18 -3.87
N ALA A 176 -5.56 9.34 -4.71
CA ALA A 176 -6.93 9.58 -4.26
C ALA A 176 -7.46 8.44 -3.40
N ASN A 177 -7.15 7.21 -3.81
CA ASN A 177 -7.50 6.00 -3.10
C ASN A 177 -6.28 5.38 -2.45
N ALA A 178 -6.34 5.11 -1.16
CA ALA A 178 -5.36 4.33 -0.41
C ALA A 178 -6.03 3.72 0.82
N SER A 179 -6.92 2.76 0.58
CA SER A 179 -7.63 2.06 1.65
C SER A 179 -6.67 1.23 2.49
N ARG A 180 -6.99 1.07 3.75
CA ARG A 180 -6.22 0.27 4.72
C ARG A 180 -7.15 -0.74 5.36
N HIS A 181 -6.65 -1.95 5.57
CA HIS A 181 -7.46 -3.09 5.99
C HIS A 181 -6.86 -3.80 7.18
N THR A 182 -7.70 -4.49 7.93
CA THR A 182 -7.26 -5.40 8.99
C THR A 182 -7.03 -6.80 8.42
N LEU A 183 -6.24 -7.61 9.12
CA LEU A 183 -6.04 -9.01 8.72
C LEU A 183 -7.37 -9.80 8.74
N GLU A 184 -8.25 -9.47 9.68
CA GLU A 184 -9.56 -10.12 9.81
C GLU A 184 -10.47 -9.82 8.62
N GLU A 185 -10.51 -8.56 8.16
CA GLU A 185 -11.23 -8.18 6.93
C GLU A 185 -10.74 -8.98 5.72
N LEU A 186 -9.42 -9.12 5.56
CA LEU A 186 -8.83 -9.84 4.43
C LEU A 186 -9.08 -11.35 4.49
N ARG A 187 -9.09 -11.92 5.70
CA ARG A 187 -9.52 -13.32 5.90
C ARG A 187 -10.98 -13.51 5.48
N GLY A 188 -11.84 -12.53 5.81
CA GLY A 188 -13.22 -12.50 5.33
C GLY A 188 -13.32 -12.51 3.81
N TRP A 189 -12.54 -11.67 3.11
CA TRP A 189 -12.51 -11.64 1.64
C TRP A 189 -12.11 -12.99 1.03
N CYS A 190 -11.08 -13.63 1.61
CA CYS A 190 -10.67 -14.96 1.15
C CYS A 190 -11.77 -16.01 1.37
N ALA A 191 -12.44 -15.99 2.53
CA ALA A 191 -13.53 -16.90 2.83
C ALA A 191 -14.74 -16.70 1.91
N ASP A 192 -15.13 -15.45 1.64
CA ASP A 192 -16.24 -15.10 0.74
C ASP A 192 -15.96 -15.54 -0.72
N ALA A 193 -14.69 -15.55 -1.12
CA ALA A 193 -14.23 -16.00 -2.44
C ALA A 193 -13.89 -17.50 -2.51
N ASP A 194 -14.14 -18.27 -1.42
CA ASP A 194 -13.80 -19.71 -1.33
C ASP A 194 -12.30 -20.00 -1.55
N LEU A 195 -11.43 -19.09 -1.08
CA LEU A 195 -9.98 -19.21 -1.15
C LEU A 195 -9.41 -19.66 0.20
N ALA A 196 -8.66 -20.76 0.18
CA ALA A 196 -7.97 -21.26 1.37
C ALA A 196 -6.64 -20.53 1.58
N ILE A 197 -6.46 -19.86 2.71
CA ILE A 197 -5.22 -19.15 3.02
C ILE A 197 -4.10 -20.16 3.28
N GLU A 198 -3.07 -20.16 2.44
CA GLU A 198 -1.85 -20.97 2.61
C GLU A 198 -0.82 -20.24 3.49
N ARG A 199 -0.75 -18.93 3.38
CA ARG A 199 0.19 -18.09 4.12
C ARG A 199 -0.35 -16.68 4.30
N GLU A 200 -0.14 -16.12 5.49
CA GLU A 200 -0.38 -14.71 5.79
C GLU A 200 0.79 -14.12 6.56
N VAL A 201 1.13 -12.87 6.26
CA VAL A 201 2.15 -12.08 6.96
C VAL A 201 1.59 -10.69 7.18
N ALA A 202 1.44 -10.29 8.43
CA ALA A 202 1.01 -8.94 8.80
C ALA A 202 2.21 -8.17 9.36
N GLU A 203 2.64 -7.15 8.63
CA GLU A 203 3.67 -6.20 9.03
C GLU A 203 3.07 -4.83 9.30
N ASP A 204 3.85 -3.91 9.87
CA ASP A 204 3.36 -2.56 10.16
C ASP A 204 2.90 -1.81 8.89
N ALA A 205 3.55 -2.03 7.77
CA ALA A 205 3.22 -1.34 6.51
C ALA A 205 1.99 -1.92 5.82
N GLY A 206 1.85 -3.24 5.80
CA GLY A 206 0.81 -3.93 5.05
C GLY A 206 0.69 -5.40 5.38
N ILE A 207 -0.21 -6.05 4.69
CA ILE A 207 -0.53 -7.47 4.87
C ILE A 207 -0.35 -8.17 3.53
N THR A 208 0.41 -9.26 3.55
CA THR A 208 0.57 -10.15 2.41
C THR A 208 -0.18 -11.45 2.68
N ILE A 209 -1.00 -11.87 1.72
CA ILE A 209 -1.70 -13.16 1.78
C ILE A 209 -1.40 -13.96 0.51
N ILE A 210 -1.24 -15.27 0.68
CA ILE A 210 -1.29 -16.28 -0.38
C ILE A 210 -2.47 -17.18 -0.06
N ALA A 211 -3.42 -17.23 -0.95
CA ALA A 211 -4.64 -18.03 -0.81
C ALA A 211 -4.96 -18.78 -2.11
#